data_30bf0fd6309f79faba9e5adf862810a9
#
_entry.id   30bf0fd6309f79faba9e5adf862810a9
#
_cell.length_a   1.000
_cell.length_b   1.000
_cell.length_c   1.000
_cell.angle_alpha   90.00
_cell.angle_beta   90.00
_cell.angle_gamma   90.00
#
_symmetry.space_group_name_H-M   'P 1'
#
loop_
_entity.id
_entity.type
_entity.pdbx_description
1 polymer ?
#
loop_
_entity_poly.entity_id
_entity_poly.type
_entity_poly.pdbx_seq_one_letter_code
_entity_poly.pdbx_strand_id
1 'polypeptide(L)'
;MRIQTGTPAPKFQTEDIFSRAVTQPQASSDQRKWRLLSFLRNGACAICNLRVHQLIEHYPNLQAKLEVIVVFESPPESIRQYVGRQDAPFPIIADPNAVLYALYGVESSEEKVARTMQMPETQITIQEAAHQGFALTPEEGSNFYRIPADFLIDPDGIVQRAHYAEHLTDHLPLNEIEQVLEVANR
;
A
#
# COMPACT_ATOMS: atom_id res chain seq x y z
N MET A 1 0.53 -8.17 16.41
CA MET A 1 -0.95 -8.15 16.70
C MET A 1 -1.61 -7.39 15.56
N ARG A 2 -2.72 -7.89 14.96
CA ARG A 2 -3.44 -7.18 13.89
C ARG A 2 -4.19 -5.97 14.44
N ILE A 3 -4.15 -4.87 13.69
CA ILE A 3 -4.90 -3.64 13.99
C ILE A 3 -6.39 -3.92 13.79
N GLN A 4 -7.23 -3.35 14.66
CA GLN A 4 -8.68 -3.50 14.60
C GLN A 4 -9.33 -2.22 14.08
N THR A 5 -10.40 -2.37 13.31
CA THR A 5 -11.29 -1.25 12.97
C THR A 5 -11.84 -0.59 14.25
N GLY A 6 -11.92 0.73 14.25
CA GLY A 6 -12.34 1.52 15.41
C GLY A 6 -11.23 1.84 16.41
N THR A 7 -9.99 1.38 16.17
CA THR A 7 -8.85 1.71 17.05
C THR A 7 -7.96 2.81 16.46
N PRO A 8 -7.23 3.56 17.29
CA PRO A 8 -6.24 4.51 16.80
C PRO A 8 -5.16 3.82 15.95
N ALA A 9 -4.84 4.40 14.80
CA ALA A 9 -3.74 3.93 13.98
C ALA A 9 -2.40 4.08 14.70
N PRO A 10 -1.49 3.10 14.61
CA PRO A 10 -0.15 3.21 15.18
C PRO A 10 0.59 4.43 14.64
N LYS A 11 1.30 5.12 15.54
CA LYS A 11 2.05 6.33 15.21
C LYS A 11 3.41 5.96 14.64
N PHE A 12 3.84 6.69 13.61
CA PHE A 12 5.20 6.62 13.10
C PHE A 12 5.66 7.96 12.52
N GLN A 13 6.96 8.10 12.39
CA GLN A 13 7.62 9.17 11.65
C GLN A 13 8.76 8.58 10.85
N THR A 14 8.81 8.88 9.55
CA THR A 14 9.82 8.39 8.62
C THR A 14 9.97 9.36 7.45
N GLU A 15 10.73 8.98 6.44
CA GLU A 15 10.85 9.69 5.17
C GLU A 15 10.42 8.79 4.01
N ASP A 16 9.95 9.41 2.93
CA ASP A 16 9.72 8.72 1.68
C ASP A 16 11.02 8.54 0.87
N ILE A 17 10.94 7.85 -0.26
CA ILE A 17 12.10 7.59 -1.12
C ILE A 17 12.76 8.87 -1.70
N PHE A 18 12.15 10.03 -1.53
CA PHE A 18 12.66 11.35 -1.94
C PHE A 18 13.03 12.24 -0.74
N SER A 19 13.20 11.65 0.45
CA SER A 19 13.53 12.34 1.72
C SER A 19 12.51 13.39 2.17
N ARG A 20 11.24 13.20 1.80
CA ARG A 20 10.14 14.01 2.32
C ARG A 20 9.62 13.38 3.61
N ALA A 21 9.43 14.18 4.66
CA ALA A 21 8.93 13.69 5.94
C ALA A 21 7.50 13.14 5.82
N VAL A 22 7.26 11.96 6.39
CA VAL A 22 5.95 11.29 6.45
C VAL A 22 5.66 10.93 7.89
N THR A 23 4.53 11.40 8.41
CA THR A 23 4.12 11.17 9.81
C THR A 23 2.72 10.58 9.90
N GLN A 24 2.51 9.68 10.86
CA GLN A 24 1.21 9.18 11.28
C GLN A 24 1.08 9.41 12.81
N PRO A 25 0.07 10.16 13.32
CA PRO A 25 -0.97 10.86 12.55
C PRO A 25 -0.41 11.98 11.70
N GLN A 26 -1.23 12.46 10.77
CA GLN A 26 -0.90 13.63 9.96
C GLN A 26 -0.47 14.79 10.85
N ALA A 27 0.61 15.49 10.49
CA ALA A 27 0.96 16.74 11.17
C ALA A 27 -0.23 17.70 11.10
N SER A 28 -0.47 18.44 12.18
CA SER A 28 -1.61 19.35 12.28
C SER A 28 -1.63 20.31 11.09
N SER A 29 -2.54 20.06 10.15
CA SER A 29 -2.87 20.94 9.05
C SER A 29 -4.33 21.34 9.16
N ASP A 30 -4.69 22.53 8.69
CA ASP A 30 -6.08 23.02 8.66
C ASP A 30 -6.98 22.13 7.76
N GLN A 31 -6.39 21.24 6.96
CA GLN A 31 -7.08 20.30 6.07
C GLN A 31 -6.64 18.87 6.36
N ARG A 32 -7.13 18.29 7.46
CA ARG A 32 -6.93 16.86 7.72
C ARG A 32 -7.73 16.02 6.74
N LYS A 33 -7.03 15.14 6.01
CA LYS A 33 -7.63 14.22 5.04
C LYS A 33 -7.73 12.82 5.62
N TRP A 34 -8.57 12.01 5.03
CA TRP A 34 -8.49 10.56 5.15
C TRP A 34 -7.14 10.09 4.64
N ARG A 35 -6.70 8.94 5.11
CA ARG A 35 -5.43 8.34 4.68
C ARG A 35 -5.61 6.89 4.33
N LEU A 36 -5.20 6.51 3.13
CA LEU A 36 -4.97 5.13 2.74
C LEU A 36 -3.49 4.81 2.97
N LEU A 37 -3.20 3.91 3.90
CA LEU A 37 -1.87 3.35 4.13
C LEU A 37 -1.85 1.94 3.55
N SER A 38 -1.12 1.74 2.45
CA SER A 38 -1.07 0.49 1.70
C SER A 38 0.30 -0.16 1.84
N PHE A 39 0.36 -1.35 2.42
CA PHE A 39 1.56 -2.18 2.55
C PHE A 39 1.62 -3.15 1.39
N LEU A 40 2.66 -3.07 0.58
CA LEU A 40 2.92 -3.93 -0.56
C LEU A 40 4.11 -4.84 -0.27
N ARG A 41 4.56 -5.67 -1.23
CA ARG A 41 5.67 -6.59 -1.02
C ARG A 41 7.02 -5.89 -1.25
N ASN A 42 7.58 -6.05 -2.44
CA ASN A 42 8.87 -5.48 -2.82
C ASN A 42 8.77 -4.61 -4.07
N GLY A 43 9.77 -3.76 -4.30
CA GLY A 43 9.78 -2.77 -5.38
C GLY A 43 9.72 -3.37 -6.78
N ALA A 44 10.28 -4.56 -7.00
CA ALA A 44 10.30 -5.25 -8.29
C ALA A 44 9.04 -6.10 -8.57
N CYS A 45 8.12 -6.20 -7.60
CA CYS A 45 6.90 -7.00 -7.71
C CYS A 45 5.95 -6.44 -8.77
N ALA A 46 5.68 -7.16 -9.85
CA ALA A 46 4.81 -6.72 -10.94
C ALA A 46 3.39 -6.39 -10.47
N ILE A 47 2.77 -7.25 -9.64
CA ILE A 47 1.43 -7.04 -9.07
C ILE A 47 1.40 -5.78 -8.19
N CYS A 48 2.45 -5.55 -7.41
CA CYS A 48 2.56 -4.38 -6.55
C CYS A 48 2.71 -3.09 -7.37
N ASN A 49 3.49 -3.14 -8.46
CA ASN A 49 3.62 -2.03 -9.41
C ASN A 49 2.29 -1.73 -10.09
N LEU A 50 1.52 -2.75 -10.48
CA LEU A 50 0.17 -2.58 -11.03
C LEU A 50 -0.76 -1.91 -10.00
N ARG A 51 -0.72 -2.31 -8.72
CA ARG A 51 -1.53 -1.67 -7.67
C ARG A 51 -1.19 -0.18 -7.54
N VAL A 52 0.09 0.18 -7.55
CA VAL A 52 0.51 1.58 -7.50
C VAL A 52 0.00 2.34 -8.73
N HIS A 53 0.07 1.73 -9.92
CA HIS A 53 -0.45 2.30 -11.16
C HIS A 53 -1.95 2.61 -11.05
N GLN A 54 -2.76 1.67 -10.58
CA GLN A 54 -4.18 1.86 -10.35
C GLN A 54 -4.46 2.99 -9.34
N LEU A 55 -3.68 3.07 -8.26
CA LEU A 55 -3.78 4.17 -7.30
C LEU A 55 -3.46 5.52 -7.94
N ILE A 56 -2.43 5.60 -8.79
CA ILE A 56 -2.07 6.83 -9.52
C ILE A 56 -3.21 7.28 -10.44
N GLU A 57 -3.81 6.36 -11.20
CA GLU A 57 -4.91 6.67 -12.12
C GLU A 57 -6.17 7.20 -11.40
N HIS A 58 -6.47 6.67 -10.20
CA HIS A 58 -7.65 7.10 -9.42
C HIS A 58 -7.39 8.33 -8.54
N TYR A 59 -6.12 8.61 -8.20
CA TYR A 59 -5.76 9.66 -7.27
C TYR A 59 -6.26 11.06 -7.60
N PRO A 60 -6.30 11.52 -8.86
CA PRO A 60 -6.85 12.83 -9.20
C PRO A 60 -8.27 13.08 -8.69
N ASN A 61 -9.09 12.04 -8.63
CA ASN A 61 -10.47 12.10 -8.14
C ASN A 61 -10.56 12.07 -6.60
N LEU A 62 -9.53 11.55 -5.95
CA LEU A 62 -9.53 11.28 -4.49
C LEU A 62 -8.69 12.30 -3.70
N GLN A 63 -7.69 12.94 -4.32
CA GLN A 63 -6.67 13.75 -3.65
C GLN A 63 -7.20 14.91 -2.82
N ALA A 64 -8.40 15.40 -3.12
CA ALA A 64 -9.03 16.45 -2.33
C ALA A 64 -9.37 15.98 -0.89
N LYS A 65 -9.71 14.70 -0.73
CA LYS A 65 -10.20 14.09 0.50
C LYS A 65 -9.29 13.02 1.09
N LEU A 66 -8.43 12.41 0.25
CA LEU A 66 -7.60 11.27 0.58
C LEU A 66 -6.12 11.58 0.36
N GLU A 67 -5.30 11.24 1.34
CA GLU A 67 -3.86 11.08 1.20
C GLU A 67 -3.54 9.58 1.06
N VAL A 68 -2.73 9.23 0.08
CA VAL A 68 -2.25 7.85 -0.11
C VAL A 68 -0.81 7.77 0.37
N ILE A 69 -0.46 6.73 1.09
CA ILE A 69 0.91 6.37 1.46
C ILE A 69 1.10 4.90 1.13
N VAL A 70 2.15 4.59 0.38
CA VAL A 70 2.50 3.22 0.03
C VAL A 70 3.81 2.82 0.72
N VAL A 71 3.86 1.61 1.28
CA VAL A 71 5.04 1.07 1.99
C VAL A 71 5.52 -0.18 1.27
N PHE A 72 6.82 -0.25 0.99
CA PHE A 72 7.48 -1.41 0.39
C PHE A 72 8.57 -1.97 1.31
N GLU A 73 8.64 -3.30 1.42
CA GLU A 73 9.71 -4.03 2.10
C GLU A 73 10.92 -4.18 1.18
N SER A 74 11.48 -3.05 0.77
CA SER A 74 12.63 -2.97 -0.15
C SER A 74 13.51 -1.79 0.19
N PRO A 75 14.81 -1.84 -0.17
CA PRO A 75 15.69 -0.68 -0.10
C PRO A 75 15.20 0.45 -1.02
N PRO A 76 15.47 1.73 -0.68
CA PRO A 76 15.05 2.89 -1.48
C PRO A 76 15.52 2.83 -2.93
N GLU A 77 16.70 2.26 -3.17
CA GLU A 77 17.30 2.13 -4.51
C GLU A 77 16.46 1.22 -5.42
N SER A 78 16.02 0.07 -4.88
CA SER A 78 15.14 -0.86 -5.59
C SER A 78 13.82 -0.20 -5.92
N ILE A 79 13.20 0.47 -4.94
CA ILE A 79 11.92 1.14 -5.15
C ILE A 79 12.04 2.21 -6.25
N ARG A 80 13.11 3.04 -6.23
CA ARG A 80 13.36 4.05 -7.27
C ARG A 80 13.55 3.44 -8.65
N GLN A 81 14.19 2.27 -8.72
CA GLN A 81 14.46 1.57 -9.97
C GLN A 81 13.19 1.07 -10.67
N TYR A 82 12.19 0.64 -9.90
CA TYR A 82 10.95 0.04 -10.41
C TYR A 82 9.75 0.97 -10.22
N VAL A 83 9.19 1.00 -9.02
CA VAL A 83 7.98 1.78 -8.68
C VAL A 83 8.19 3.27 -8.86
N GLY A 84 9.36 3.80 -8.52
CA GLY A 84 9.67 5.22 -8.58
C GLY A 84 9.61 5.82 -10.00
N ARG A 85 9.64 4.98 -11.04
CA ARG A 85 9.50 5.42 -12.44
C ARG A 85 8.07 5.79 -12.81
N GLN A 86 7.10 5.48 -11.97
CA GLN A 86 5.69 5.79 -12.20
C GLN A 86 5.30 7.22 -11.80
N ASP A 87 6.23 8.00 -11.21
CA ASP A 87 6.01 9.38 -10.75
C ASP A 87 4.76 9.53 -9.87
N ALA A 88 4.60 8.64 -8.89
CA ALA A 88 3.47 8.64 -7.98
C ALA A 88 3.32 10.00 -7.26
N PRO A 89 2.11 10.61 -7.29
CA PRO A 89 1.86 11.92 -6.67
C PRO A 89 1.72 11.86 -5.13
N PHE A 90 2.03 10.73 -4.53
CA PHE A 90 1.93 10.45 -3.10
C PHE A 90 3.21 9.80 -2.57
N PRO A 91 3.44 9.83 -1.23
CA PRO A 91 4.62 9.24 -0.61
C PRO A 91 4.74 7.73 -0.82
N ILE A 92 5.96 7.28 -1.11
CA ILE A 92 6.35 5.87 -1.14
C ILE A 92 7.47 5.69 -0.10
N ILE A 93 7.23 4.84 0.89
CA ILE A 93 8.14 4.57 2.00
C ILE A 93 8.91 3.28 1.73
N ALA A 94 10.23 3.34 1.95
CA ALA A 94 11.11 2.17 2.00
C ALA A 94 11.21 1.67 3.45
N ASP A 95 10.81 0.43 3.68
CA ASP A 95 10.93 -0.24 4.99
C ASP A 95 11.62 -1.60 4.86
N PRO A 96 12.91 -1.65 4.45
CA PRO A 96 13.64 -2.90 4.20
C PRO A 96 13.78 -3.78 5.44
N ASN A 97 13.64 -3.21 6.63
CA ASN A 97 13.71 -3.92 7.90
C ASN A 97 12.34 -4.32 8.45
N ALA A 98 11.26 -4.10 7.69
CA ALA A 98 9.88 -4.43 8.06
C ALA A 98 9.43 -3.87 9.43
N VAL A 99 9.93 -2.71 9.83
CA VAL A 99 9.58 -2.06 11.11
C VAL A 99 8.12 -1.64 11.12
N LEU A 100 7.65 -1.00 10.04
CA LEU A 100 6.25 -0.59 9.89
C LEU A 100 5.34 -1.80 9.66
N TYR A 101 5.80 -2.83 8.93
CA TYR A 101 5.06 -4.09 8.78
C TYR A 101 4.81 -4.75 10.14
N ALA A 102 5.83 -4.83 10.99
CA ALA A 102 5.69 -5.35 12.34
C ALA A 102 4.74 -4.50 13.20
N LEU A 103 4.86 -3.17 13.11
CA LEU A 103 4.03 -2.21 13.83
C LEU A 103 2.54 -2.35 13.48
N TYR A 104 2.22 -2.58 12.20
CA TYR A 104 0.86 -2.74 11.70
C TYR A 104 0.39 -4.20 11.67
N GLY A 105 1.22 -5.16 12.09
CA GLY A 105 0.87 -6.58 12.15
C GLY A 105 0.69 -7.23 10.76
N VAL A 106 1.40 -6.70 9.75
CA VAL A 106 1.36 -7.21 8.37
C VAL A 106 2.20 -8.47 8.27
N GLU A 107 1.60 -9.57 7.88
CA GLU A 107 2.19 -10.91 7.93
C GLU A 107 3.00 -11.30 6.69
N SER A 108 3.81 -12.36 6.85
CA SER A 108 4.37 -13.16 5.76
C SER A 108 3.72 -14.54 5.81
N SER A 109 3.38 -15.12 4.64
CA SER A 109 2.76 -16.44 4.56
C SER A 109 3.12 -17.13 3.24
N GLU A 110 3.91 -18.18 3.36
CA GLU A 110 4.25 -19.06 2.22
C GLU A 110 3.01 -19.73 1.66
N GLU A 111 2.09 -20.21 2.53
CA GLU A 111 0.84 -20.84 2.14
C GLU A 111 -0.04 -19.91 1.29
N LYS A 112 -0.23 -18.65 1.72
CA LYS A 112 -1.02 -17.67 0.99
C LYS A 112 -0.42 -17.34 -0.37
N VAL A 113 0.92 -17.21 -0.44
CA VAL A 113 1.62 -16.99 -1.72
C VAL A 113 1.44 -18.19 -2.64
N ALA A 114 1.67 -19.42 -2.17
CA ALA A 114 1.50 -20.63 -2.96
C ALA A 114 0.06 -20.76 -3.49
N ARG A 115 -0.94 -20.49 -2.65
CA ARG A 115 -2.35 -20.45 -3.05
C ARG A 115 -2.62 -19.40 -4.12
N THR A 116 -2.11 -18.19 -3.94
CA THR A 116 -2.25 -17.10 -4.90
C THR A 116 -1.75 -17.49 -6.29
N MET A 117 -0.58 -18.12 -6.35
CA MET A 117 0.02 -18.51 -7.64
C MET A 117 -0.77 -19.58 -8.40
N GLN A 118 -1.69 -20.29 -7.72
CA GLN A 118 -2.57 -21.28 -8.33
C GLN A 118 -3.94 -20.69 -8.77
N MET A 119 -4.24 -19.44 -8.40
CA MET A 119 -5.50 -18.79 -8.74
C MET A 119 -5.47 -18.32 -10.21
N PRO A 120 -6.50 -18.63 -11.03
CA PRO A 120 -6.58 -18.16 -12.42
C PRO A 120 -6.55 -16.62 -12.51
N GLU A 121 -7.18 -15.93 -11.57
CA GLU A 121 -7.26 -14.46 -11.51
C GLU A 121 -5.87 -13.85 -11.33
N THR A 122 -4.97 -14.52 -10.63
CA THR A 122 -3.58 -14.06 -10.46
C THR A 122 -2.84 -14.04 -11.80
N GLN A 123 -3.06 -15.03 -12.66
CA GLN A 123 -2.45 -15.05 -13.99
C GLN A 123 -2.95 -13.91 -14.86
N ILE A 124 -4.23 -13.56 -14.76
CA ILE A 124 -4.82 -12.40 -15.44
C ILE A 124 -4.15 -11.11 -14.94
N THR A 125 -4.03 -10.95 -13.63
CA THR A 125 -3.37 -9.78 -13.02
C THR A 125 -1.90 -9.66 -13.43
N ILE A 126 -1.16 -10.77 -13.52
CA ILE A 126 0.23 -10.79 -13.97
C ILE A 126 0.31 -10.38 -15.45
N GLN A 127 -0.60 -10.84 -16.30
CA GLN A 127 -0.66 -10.44 -17.71
C GLN A 127 -0.99 -8.95 -17.86
N GLU A 128 -1.93 -8.44 -17.07
CA GLU A 128 -2.26 -7.01 -17.03
C GLU A 128 -1.03 -6.18 -16.61
N ALA A 129 -0.32 -6.59 -15.55
CA ALA A 129 0.90 -5.94 -15.12
C ALA A 129 1.96 -5.93 -16.24
N ALA A 130 2.12 -7.04 -16.95
CA ALA A 130 3.06 -7.14 -18.06
C ALA A 130 2.68 -6.21 -19.23
N HIS A 131 1.39 -6.08 -19.55
CA HIS A 131 0.89 -5.13 -20.57
C HIS A 131 1.16 -3.67 -20.18
N GLN A 132 1.15 -3.36 -18.89
CA GLN A 132 1.53 -2.03 -18.37
C GLN A 132 3.06 -1.84 -18.26
N GLY A 133 3.86 -2.83 -18.69
CA GLY A 133 5.31 -2.77 -18.66
C GLY A 133 5.94 -3.21 -17.32
N PHE A 134 5.17 -3.79 -16.41
CA PHE A 134 5.65 -4.29 -15.12
C PHE A 134 6.01 -5.77 -15.24
N ALA A 135 7.27 -6.07 -15.55
CA ALA A 135 7.73 -7.44 -15.65
C ALA A 135 7.89 -8.10 -14.28
N LEU A 136 7.68 -9.43 -14.24
CA LEU A 136 8.06 -10.24 -13.08
C LEU A 136 9.59 -10.27 -12.98
N THR A 137 10.12 -9.55 -12.00
CA THR A 137 11.56 -9.48 -11.75
C THR A 137 11.85 -9.95 -10.33
N PRO A 138 12.77 -10.90 -10.14
CA PRO A 138 13.21 -11.27 -8.80
C PRO A 138 14.00 -10.13 -8.17
N GLU A 139 13.76 -9.88 -6.89
CA GLU A 139 14.54 -8.94 -6.08
C GLU A 139 15.32 -9.74 -5.04
N GLU A 140 16.64 -9.77 -5.16
CA GLU A 140 17.51 -10.50 -4.25
C GLU A 140 17.40 -9.94 -2.82
N GLY A 141 17.29 -10.83 -1.84
CA GLY A 141 17.17 -10.47 -0.43
C GLY A 141 15.78 -9.96 -0.02
N SER A 142 14.83 -9.85 -0.94
CA SER A 142 13.46 -9.44 -0.61
C SER A 142 12.67 -10.55 0.06
N ASN A 143 11.69 -10.17 0.89
CA ASN A 143 10.75 -11.11 1.46
C ASN A 143 9.67 -11.47 0.44
N PHE A 144 9.86 -12.59 -0.26
CA PHE A 144 8.92 -13.08 -1.26
C PHE A 144 7.54 -13.42 -0.69
N TYR A 145 7.47 -13.77 0.59
CA TYR A 145 6.25 -14.26 1.26
C TYR A 145 5.43 -13.16 1.94
N ARG A 146 5.80 -11.89 1.79
CA ARG A 146 5.01 -10.78 2.34
C ARG A 146 3.61 -10.73 1.73
N ILE A 147 2.59 -10.62 2.57
CA ILE A 147 1.19 -10.47 2.17
C ILE A 147 0.80 -9.00 2.30
N PRO A 148 0.05 -8.42 1.33
CA PRO A 148 -0.38 -7.03 1.41
C PRO A 148 -1.34 -6.74 2.57
N ALA A 149 -1.44 -5.46 2.94
CA ALA A 149 -2.50 -4.98 3.81
C ALA A 149 -2.81 -3.50 3.52
N ASP A 150 -4.07 -3.12 3.65
CA ASP A 150 -4.53 -1.75 3.43
C ASP A 150 -5.29 -1.24 4.67
N PHE A 151 -4.99 -0.01 5.08
CA PHE A 151 -5.64 0.64 6.21
C PHE A 151 -6.24 1.97 5.76
N LEU A 152 -7.56 2.11 5.89
CA LEU A 152 -8.22 3.39 5.68
C LEU A 152 -8.42 4.07 7.04
N ILE A 153 -7.78 5.22 7.22
CA ILE A 153 -7.70 5.96 8.49
C ILE A 153 -8.43 7.28 8.30
N ASP A 154 -9.30 7.61 9.23
CA ASP A 154 -10.04 8.88 9.19
C ASP A 154 -9.17 10.09 9.62
N PRO A 155 -9.69 11.33 9.48
CA PRO A 155 -8.98 12.54 9.89
C PRO A 155 -8.64 12.61 11.38
N ASP A 156 -9.32 11.85 12.23
CA ASP A 156 -9.03 11.78 13.66
C ASP A 156 -7.98 10.73 14.01
N GLY A 157 -7.50 9.99 13.01
CA GLY A 157 -6.47 8.97 13.16
C GLY A 157 -7.00 7.61 13.58
N ILE A 158 -8.32 7.39 13.43
CA ILE A 158 -8.96 6.10 13.75
C ILE A 158 -9.04 5.24 12.49
N VAL A 159 -8.68 3.97 12.61
CA VAL A 159 -8.75 2.99 11.52
C VAL A 159 -10.20 2.65 11.24
N GLN A 160 -10.72 3.02 10.08
CA GLN A 160 -12.09 2.75 9.65
C GLN A 160 -12.19 1.46 8.82
N ARG A 161 -11.08 1.04 8.17
CA ARG A 161 -10.92 -0.27 7.53
C ARG A 161 -9.53 -0.79 7.81
N ALA A 162 -9.45 -2.05 8.23
CA ALA A 162 -8.20 -2.79 8.40
C ALA A 162 -8.30 -4.05 7.54
N HIS A 163 -7.79 -3.98 6.32
CA HIS A 163 -7.83 -5.05 5.33
C HIS A 163 -6.49 -5.79 5.32
N TYR A 164 -6.45 -6.99 5.88
CA TYR A 164 -5.31 -7.91 5.78
C TYR A 164 -5.60 -8.92 4.69
N ALA A 165 -4.84 -8.86 3.63
CA ALA A 165 -5.07 -9.65 2.43
C ALA A 165 -5.04 -11.17 2.67
N GLU A 166 -5.88 -11.90 1.96
CA GLU A 166 -5.89 -13.37 1.93
C GLU A 166 -5.07 -13.93 0.76
N HIS A 167 -4.69 -13.08 -0.20
CA HIS A 167 -3.82 -13.42 -1.32
C HIS A 167 -3.13 -12.15 -1.87
N LEU A 168 -2.16 -12.31 -2.80
CA LEU A 168 -1.29 -11.20 -3.23
C LEU A 168 -2.01 -10.10 -4.03
N THR A 169 -3.16 -10.39 -4.59
CA THR A 169 -3.98 -9.44 -5.37
C THR A 169 -5.19 -8.91 -4.59
N ASP A 170 -5.30 -9.30 -3.30
CA ASP A 170 -6.41 -8.91 -2.43
C ASP A 170 -6.09 -7.57 -1.77
N HIS A 171 -6.63 -6.52 -2.33
CA HIS A 171 -6.51 -5.14 -1.83
C HIS A 171 -7.88 -4.58 -1.46
N LEU A 172 -7.89 -3.60 -0.55
CA LEU A 172 -9.10 -2.83 -0.29
C LEU A 172 -9.59 -2.21 -1.61
N PRO A 173 -10.82 -2.53 -2.06
CA PRO A 173 -11.33 -2.06 -3.34
C PRO A 173 -11.43 -0.54 -3.41
N LEU A 174 -11.03 0.08 -4.53
CA LEU A 174 -11.06 1.54 -4.70
C LEU A 174 -12.47 2.11 -4.59
N ASN A 175 -13.46 1.41 -5.13
CA ASN A 175 -14.87 1.81 -5.01
C ASN A 175 -15.38 1.77 -3.55
N GLU A 176 -14.88 0.88 -2.70
CA GLU A 176 -15.21 0.89 -1.28
C GLU A 176 -14.59 2.10 -0.57
N ILE A 177 -13.35 2.45 -0.92
CA ILE A 177 -12.70 3.67 -0.42
C ILE A 177 -13.54 4.90 -0.81
N GLU A 178 -13.93 5.01 -2.08
CA GLU A 178 -14.75 6.11 -2.60
C GLU A 178 -16.08 6.24 -1.83
N GLN A 179 -16.78 5.12 -1.62
CA GLN A 179 -18.04 5.09 -0.87
C GLN A 179 -17.88 5.59 0.56
N VAL A 180 -16.81 5.18 1.26
CA VAL A 180 -16.54 5.66 2.62
C VAL A 180 -16.30 7.16 2.63
N LEU A 181 -15.52 7.69 1.68
CA LEU A 181 -15.23 9.12 1.56
C LEU A 181 -16.47 9.96 1.21
N GLU A 182 -17.43 9.41 0.48
CA GLU A 182 -18.69 10.07 0.14
C GLU A 182 -19.63 10.15 1.33
N VAL A 183 -19.78 9.07 2.08
CA VAL A 183 -20.66 9.01 3.27
C VAL A 183 -20.17 9.93 4.38
N ALA A 184 -18.87 10.01 4.59
CA ALA A 184 -18.26 10.84 5.62
C ALA A 184 -18.39 12.37 5.39
N ASN A 185 -18.83 12.78 4.21
CA ASN A 185 -19.04 14.19 3.84
C ASN A 185 -20.52 14.64 3.88
N ARG A 186 -21.41 13.79 4.37
CA ARG A 186 -22.84 14.11 4.56
C ARG A 186 -23.12 14.51 6.01
#